data_1c8674abc58ae5c7f11e93ef61d34223
#
_entry.id   1c8674abc58ae5c7f11e93ef61d34223
#
_cell.length_a   1.000
_cell.length_b   1.000
_cell.length_c   1.000
_cell.angle_alpha   90.00
_cell.angle_beta   90.00
_cell.angle_gamma   90.00
#
_symmetry.space_group_name_H-M   'P 1'
#
loop_
_entity.id
_entity.type
_entity.pdbx_description
1 polymer ?
#
loop_
_entity_poly.entity_id
_entity_poly.type
_entity_poly.pdbx_seq_one_letter_code
_entity_poly.pdbx_strand_id
1 'polypeptide(L)'
;MKTFGLVKSMVIGLMLLTGATAVSAQDDNLYGIANRVGVGVGVGTEGIGFDVAVPLTKYVQARVGLNVMPNININTSADVAGQAQGYNYEGQMDIKGKFSRTTFDVKFDCYPFANANSFFVTAGFSVGGDKLIEISGHSDDLQNLYAQGKQYNIEIGDYQIPVDENGNVNGGVKVKNFRPYLGLGFGRLIPKKRFGARFEIGAQFQGKPVVYADGVGDLQKVIDQDADDDISKFMDWLQVYPVLKLSIRGRILQKNSAKIF
;
A
#
# COMPACT_ATOMS: atom_id res chain seq x y z
N MET A 1 -12.32 -17.79 0.38
CA MET A 1 -12.37 -18.19 1.81
C MET A 1 -11.04 -18.00 2.58
N LYS A 2 -10.05 -17.24 2.06
CA LYS A 2 -8.74 -16.99 2.73
C LYS A 2 -8.66 -15.68 3.53
N THR A 3 -9.64 -14.80 3.43
CA THR A 3 -9.66 -13.50 4.10
C THR A 3 -10.05 -13.57 5.59
N PHE A 4 -10.78 -14.60 6.02
CA PHE A 4 -11.21 -14.79 7.41
C PHE A 4 -10.07 -15.16 8.38
N GLY A 5 -8.99 -15.76 7.87
CA GLY A 5 -7.81 -16.10 8.66
C GLY A 5 -6.98 -14.87 9.05
N LEU A 6 -6.88 -13.89 8.13
CA LEU A 6 -6.09 -12.68 8.35
C LEU A 6 -6.72 -11.79 9.42
N VAL A 7 -8.07 -11.68 9.44
CA VAL A 7 -8.80 -10.89 10.43
C VAL A 7 -8.67 -11.50 11.83
N LYS A 8 -8.71 -12.85 11.95
CA LYS A 8 -8.49 -13.52 13.24
C LYS A 8 -7.07 -13.32 13.78
N SER A 9 -6.05 -13.41 12.93
CA SER A 9 -4.65 -13.15 13.34
C SER A 9 -4.43 -11.70 13.75
N MET A 10 -5.16 -10.78 13.14
CA MET A 10 -5.09 -9.35 13.42
C MET A 10 -5.73 -8.98 14.76
N VAL A 11 -6.84 -9.64 15.13
CA VAL A 11 -7.50 -9.46 16.44
C VAL A 11 -6.63 -10.03 17.56
N ILE A 12 -5.93 -11.14 17.32
CA ILE A 12 -4.98 -11.74 18.27
C ILE A 12 -3.74 -10.85 18.45
N GLY A 13 -3.23 -10.23 17.38
CA GLY A 13 -2.14 -9.26 17.45
C GLY A 13 -2.49 -8.00 18.23
N LEU A 14 -3.75 -7.55 18.16
CA LEU A 14 -4.23 -6.42 18.94
C LEU A 14 -4.40 -6.75 20.43
N MET A 15 -4.72 -7.99 20.78
CA MET A 15 -4.81 -8.45 22.18
C MET A 15 -3.44 -8.64 22.84
N LEU A 16 -2.39 -8.93 22.09
CA LEU A 16 -1.03 -9.08 22.65
C LEU A 16 -0.39 -7.73 23.01
N LEU A 17 -0.90 -6.61 22.49
CA LEU A 17 -0.49 -5.26 22.89
C LEU A 17 -1.02 -4.81 24.25
N THR A 18 -1.97 -5.55 24.83
CA THR A 18 -2.52 -5.24 26.16
C THR A 18 -1.65 -5.76 27.31
N GLY A 19 -0.61 -6.54 27.02
CA GLY A 19 0.28 -7.14 28.01
C GLY A 19 1.56 -6.35 28.33
N ALA A 20 1.79 -5.19 27.70
CA ALA A 20 2.93 -4.34 28.05
C ALA A 20 2.64 -3.60 29.34
N THR A 21 2.96 -4.24 30.45
CA THR A 21 2.88 -3.68 31.80
C THR A 21 3.73 -2.43 31.94
N ALA A 22 3.09 -1.41 32.47
CA ALA A 22 3.54 -0.27 33.20
C ALA A 22 5.05 -0.18 33.48
N VAL A 23 5.73 0.69 32.73
CA VAL A 23 6.89 1.40 33.27
C VAL A 23 6.33 2.50 34.16
N SER A 24 6.46 2.34 35.46
CA SER A 24 6.16 3.35 36.47
C SER A 24 7.01 4.60 36.19
N ALA A 25 6.37 5.63 35.69
CA ALA A 25 6.88 6.99 35.86
C ALA A 25 5.79 7.73 36.64
N GLN A 26 6.16 8.04 37.85
CA GLN A 26 5.51 9.07 38.67
C GLN A 26 5.52 10.36 37.86
N ASP A 27 4.40 10.86 37.53
CA ASP A 27 3.92 12.13 37.05
C ASP A 27 3.10 12.05 35.77
N ASP A 28 1.86 12.51 35.93
CA ASP A 28 0.85 12.69 34.93
C ASP A 28 0.32 11.41 34.24
N ASN A 29 -0.78 10.90 34.75
CA ASN A 29 -1.70 9.89 34.19
C ASN A 29 -2.20 10.19 32.77
N LEU A 30 -1.46 10.95 31.96
CA LEU A 30 -1.80 11.39 30.62
C LEU A 30 -1.17 10.51 29.53
N TYR A 31 -0.16 9.72 29.88
CA TYR A 31 0.59 8.87 28.95
C TYR A 31 0.34 7.40 29.29
N GLY A 32 0.35 6.56 28.24
CA GLY A 32 0.08 5.15 28.35
C GLY A 32 -1.15 4.71 27.57
N ILE A 33 -1.15 3.44 27.17
CA ILE A 33 -2.14 2.86 26.22
C ILE A 33 -3.60 2.98 26.73
N ALA A 34 -3.79 2.94 28.05
CA ALA A 34 -5.14 2.97 28.64
C ALA A 34 -5.65 4.37 28.99
N ASN A 35 -4.85 5.41 28.87
CA ASN A 35 -5.18 6.74 29.38
C ASN A 35 -5.80 7.66 28.34
N ARG A 36 -5.34 7.54 27.09
CA ARG A 36 -5.89 8.28 25.95
C ARG A 36 -5.84 7.43 24.70
N VAL A 37 -6.91 7.45 23.95
CA VAL A 37 -6.99 6.78 22.63
C VAL A 37 -7.53 7.77 21.62
N GLY A 38 -6.84 7.90 20.52
CA GLY A 38 -7.27 8.64 19.35
C GLY A 38 -7.65 7.69 18.22
N VAL A 39 -8.63 8.08 17.43
CA VAL A 39 -8.96 7.41 16.17
C VAL A 39 -8.88 8.41 15.04
N GLY A 40 -8.55 7.94 13.87
CA GLY A 40 -8.47 8.75 12.69
C GLY A 40 -9.08 8.09 11.48
N VAL A 41 -9.66 8.91 10.63
CA VAL A 41 -10.01 8.56 9.26
C VAL A 41 -9.37 9.58 8.35
N GLY A 42 -8.81 9.12 7.25
CA GLY A 42 -8.10 9.99 6.32
C GLY A 42 -8.16 9.50 4.89
N VAL A 43 -7.83 10.39 4.00
CA VAL A 43 -7.69 10.13 2.57
C VAL A 43 -6.33 10.59 2.10
N GLY A 44 -5.78 9.91 1.11
CA GLY A 44 -4.48 10.23 0.57
C GLY A 44 -4.10 9.37 -0.61
N THR A 45 -2.83 9.42 -0.98
CA THR A 45 -2.29 8.61 -2.09
C THR A 45 -2.36 7.10 -1.81
N GLU A 46 -2.43 6.69 -0.52
CA GLU A 46 -2.64 5.31 -0.10
C GLU A 46 -4.12 4.88 -0.11
N GLY A 47 -5.04 5.77 -0.53
CA GLY A 47 -6.48 5.56 -0.50
C GLY A 47 -7.14 6.06 0.79
N ILE A 48 -8.14 5.33 1.28
CA ILE A 48 -8.87 5.65 2.52
C ILE A 48 -8.22 4.89 3.66
N GLY A 49 -7.86 5.61 4.72
CA GLY A 49 -7.18 5.05 5.88
C GLY A 49 -7.98 5.21 7.18
N PHE A 50 -7.89 4.19 8.02
CA PHE A 50 -8.39 4.20 9.39
C PHE A 50 -7.25 3.85 10.32
N ASP A 51 -7.12 4.54 11.42
CA ASP A 51 -6.10 4.24 12.41
C ASP A 51 -6.52 4.49 13.85
N VAL A 52 -5.87 3.78 14.76
CA VAL A 52 -5.98 3.95 16.21
C VAL A 52 -4.62 4.35 16.73
N ALA A 53 -4.59 5.30 17.64
CA ALA A 53 -3.37 5.86 18.20
C ALA A 53 -3.39 5.96 19.70
N VAL A 54 -2.22 5.76 20.31
CA VAL A 54 -2.01 5.86 21.75
C VAL A 54 -0.75 6.70 22.06
N PRO A 55 -0.72 7.47 23.15
CA PRO A 55 0.46 8.20 23.56
C PRO A 55 1.39 7.25 24.32
N LEU A 56 2.63 7.12 23.87
CA LEU A 56 3.66 6.38 24.60
C LEU A 56 4.37 7.27 25.60
N THR A 57 4.72 8.47 25.16
CA THR A 57 5.35 9.50 25.99
C THR A 57 4.80 10.88 25.64
N LYS A 58 5.26 11.93 26.31
CA LYS A 58 4.92 13.32 25.96
C LYS A 58 5.36 13.73 24.55
N TYR A 59 6.38 13.04 24.01
CA TYR A 59 6.94 13.33 22.68
C TYR A 59 6.58 12.30 21.63
N VAL A 60 6.25 11.07 22.02
CA VAL A 60 6.07 9.95 21.10
C VAL A 60 4.65 9.40 21.21
N GLN A 61 4.01 9.24 20.08
CA GLN A 61 2.70 8.58 19.94
C GLN A 61 2.82 7.46 18.91
N ALA A 62 2.23 6.31 19.20
CA ALA A 62 2.15 5.18 18.26
C ALA A 62 0.79 5.11 17.61
N ARG A 63 0.76 4.65 16.37
CA ARG A 63 -0.48 4.34 15.65
C ARG A 63 -0.38 3.04 14.89
N VAL A 64 -1.50 2.36 14.80
CA VAL A 64 -1.74 1.23 13.91
C VAL A 64 -2.92 1.53 13.03
N GLY A 65 -2.85 1.17 11.76
CA GLY A 65 -3.90 1.53 10.81
C GLY A 65 -4.00 0.60 9.63
N LEU A 66 -5.07 0.78 8.87
CA LEU A 66 -5.35 0.13 7.61
C LEU A 66 -5.61 1.21 6.57
N ASN A 67 -4.99 1.07 5.40
CA ASN A 67 -5.32 1.87 4.24
C ASN A 67 -5.85 0.95 3.14
N VAL A 68 -6.91 1.37 2.50
CA VAL A 68 -7.56 0.66 1.40
C VAL A 68 -7.62 1.61 0.21
N MET A 69 -6.88 1.27 -0.83
CA MET A 69 -7.00 1.94 -2.12
C MET A 69 -8.18 1.31 -2.86
N PRO A 70 -9.21 2.09 -3.21
CA PRO A 70 -10.32 1.59 -4.01
C PRO A 70 -9.82 1.12 -5.38
N ASN A 71 -10.57 0.20 -5.99
CA ASN A 71 -10.26 -0.27 -7.34
C ASN A 71 -10.36 0.90 -8.33
N ILE A 72 -9.24 1.30 -8.89
CA ILE A 72 -9.17 2.27 -9.99
C ILE A 72 -8.88 1.44 -11.24
N ASN A 73 -9.83 1.39 -12.16
CA ASN A 73 -9.68 0.68 -13.42
C ASN A 73 -9.40 1.69 -14.53
N ILE A 74 -8.38 1.41 -15.31
CA ILE A 74 -8.04 2.15 -16.52
C ILE A 74 -8.19 1.17 -17.68
N ASN A 75 -9.08 1.49 -18.62
CA ASN A 75 -9.26 0.70 -19.82
C ASN A 75 -8.62 1.43 -21.00
N THR A 76 -7.85 0.70 -21.77
CA THR A 76 -7.26 1.16 -23.02
C THR A 76 -7.21 0.02 -24.00
N SER A 77 -6.99 0.29 -25.26
CA SER A 77 -6.69 -0.72 -26.29
C SER A 77 -5.31 -0.47 -26.86
N ALA A 78 -4.60 -1.52 -27.17
CA ALA A 78 -3.29 -1.43 -27.81
C ALA A 78 -3.21 -2.43 -28.98
N ASP A 79 -2.45 -2.04 -29.98
CA ASP A 79 -2.09 -2.95 -31.06
C ASP A 79 -1.01 -3.91 -30.57
N VAL A 80 -1.23 -5.18 -30.72
CA VAL A 80 -0.30 -6.24 -30.30
C VAL A 80 0.13 -7.08 -31.50
N ALA A 81 1.40 -7.39 -31.52
CA ALA A 81 1.99 -8.33 -32.47
C ALA A 81 2.44 -9.59 -31.73
N GLY A 82 2.34 -10.73 -32.37
CA GLY A 82 2.79 -12.00 -31.82
C GLY A 82 3.17 -12.99 -32.88
N GLN A 83 3.95 -13.99 -32.50
CA GLN A 83 4.34 -15.10 -33.39
C GLN A 83 3.85 -16.42 -32.83
N ALA A 84 3.34 -17.27 -33.70
CA ALA A 84 3.08 -18.67 -33.39
C ALA A 84 3.33 -19.55 -34.59
N GLN A 85 4.11 -20.60 -34.44
CA GLN A 85 4.31 -21.65 -35.45
C GLN A 85 4.61 -21.11 -36.87
N GLY A 86 5.36 -20.00 -36.97
CA GLY A 86 5.72 -19.39 -38.25
C GLY A 86 4.69 -18.42 -38.85
N TYR A 87 3.62 -18.10 -38.12
CA TYR A 87 2.65 -17.08 -38.53
C TYR A 87 2.79 -15.85 -37.60
N ASN A 88 2.82 -14.66 -38.21
CA ASN A 88 2.74 -13.40 -37.51
C ASN A 88 1.26 -13.06 -37.28
N TYR A 89 0.96 -12.61 -36.08
CA TYR A 89 -0.34 -12.06 -35.72
C TYR A 89 -0.18 -10.56 -35.42
N GLU A 90 -1.04 -9.76 -35.99
CA GLU A 90 -1.20 -8.35 -35.66
C GLU A 90 -2.70 -8.13 -35.39
N GLY A 91 -3.02 -7.56 -34.22
CA GLY A 91 -4.41 -7.35 -33.84
C GLY A 91 -4.53 -6.38 -32.68
N GLN A 92 -5.77 -6.09 -32.27
CA GLN A 92 -6.05 -5.25 -31.13
C GLN A 92 -6.30 -6.09 -29.88
N MET A 93 -5.83 -5.58 -28.76
CA MET A 93 -6.08 -6.15 -27.43
C MET A 93 -6.66 -5.09 -26.51
N ASP A 94 -7.75 -5.41 -25.85
CA ASP A 94 -8.31 -4.61 -24.78
C ASP A 94 -7.51 -4.81 -23.52
N ILE A 95 -6.90 -3.73 -23.02
CA ILE A 95 -6.06 -3.74 -21.84
C ILE A 95 -6.79 -3.05 -20.68
N LYS A 96 -6.86 -3.74 -19.56
CA LYS A 96 -7.40 -3.24 -18.29
C LYS A 96 -6.30 -3.18 -17.25
N GLY A 97 -5.96 -1.97 -16.83
CA GLY A 97 -5.09 -1.73 -15.68
C GLY A 97 -5.93 -1.55 -14.41
N LYS A 98 -5.64 -2.32 -13.37
CA LYS A 98 -6.31 -2.23 -12.08
C LYS A 98 -5.31 -1.85 -10.99
N PHE A 99 -5.58 -0.75 -10.31
CA PHE A 99 -4.88 -0.33 -9.11
C PHE A 99 -5.75 -0.65 -7.90
N SER A 100 -5.27 -1.51 -7.02
CA SER A 100 -6.00 -1.90 -5.81
C SER A 100 -5.01 -2.39 -4.78
N ARG A 101 -5.00 -1.78 -3.60
CA ARG A 101 -4.06 -2.17 -2.56
C ARG A 101 -4.65 -1.99 -1.17
N THR A 102 -4.44 -2.98 -0.31
CA THR A 102 -4.74 -2.89 1.12
C THR A 102 -3.45 -3.03 1.90
N THR A 103 -3.17 -2.09 2.80
CA THR A 103 -1.96 -2.07 3.61
C THR A 103 -2.29 -1.90 5.09
N PHE A 104 -1.49 -2.56 5.93
CA PHE A 104 -1.47 -2.38 7.36
C PHE A 104 -0.26 -1.56 7.76
N ASP A 105 -0.46 -0.52 8.56
CA ASP A 105 0.57 0.42 9.00
C ASP A 105 0.86 0.29 10.48
N VAL A 106 2.15 0.37 10.83
CA VAL A 106 2.62 0.62 12.18
C VAL A 106 3.58 1.81 12.12
N LYS A 107 3.20 2.90 12.74
CA LYS A 107 3.95 4.16 12.65
C LYS A 107 4.07 4.82 14.03
N PHE A 108 5.19 5.50 14.26
CA PHE A 108 5.51 6.24 15.48
C PHE A 108 5.73 7.71 15.11
N ASP A 109 5.01 8.59 15.78
CA ASP A 109 5.12 10.03 15.59
C ASP A 109 5.89 10.63 16.73
N CYS A 110 6.95 11.36 16.40
CA CYS A 110 7.73 12.16 17.35
C CYS A 110 7.33 13.63 17.20
N TYR A 111 6.97 14.26 18.32
CA TYR A 111 6.62 15.67 18.44
C TYR A 111 7.76 16.44 19.14
N PRO A 112 8.80 16.91 18.42
CA PRO A 112 9.96 17.53 19.05
C PRO A 112 9.61 18.81 19.84
N PHE A 113 8.51 19.48 19.43
CA PHE A 113 8.00 20.70 20.07
C PHE A 113 6.64 20.45 20.73
N ALA A 114 6.53 19.41 21.56
CA ALA A 114 5.25 18.88 22.07
C ALA A 114 4.34 19.94 22.72
N ASN A 115 4.90 20.97 23.32
CA ASN A 115 4.16 22.04 23.98
C ASN A 115 3.81 23.22 23.08
N ALA A 116 4.64 23.50 22.07
CA ALA A 116 4.54 24.72 21.24
C ALA A 116 3.66 24.53 20.01
N ASN A 117 3.86 23.46 19.23
CA ASN A 117 3.15 23.27 17.99
C ASN A 117 2.74 21.79 17.74
N SER A 118 2.12 21.55 16.60
CA SER A 118 1.65 20.22 16.18
C SER A 118 2.54 19.61 15.11
N PHE A 119 3.73 20.13 14.89
CA PHE A 119 4.70 19.53 13.97
C PHE A 119 5.14 18.17 14.50
N PHE A 120 5.26 17.21 13.62
CA PHE A 120 5.74 15.86 13.94
C PHE A 120 6.63 15.33 12.81
N VAL A 121 7.49 14.40 13.21
CA VAL A 121 8.21 13.49 12.31
C VAL A 121 7.70 12.10 12.61
N THR A 122 7.42 11.30 11.57
CA THR A 122 6.93 9.94 11.71
C THR A 122 7.87 8.97 11.04
N ALA A 123 8.07 7.84 11.69
CA ALA A 123 8.79 6.69 11.16
C ALA A 123 8.00 5.41 11.45
N GLY A 124 8.14 4.42 10.59
CA GLY A 124 7.44 3.15 10.75
C GLY A 124 7.52 2.28 9.52
N PHE A 125 6.52 1.45 9.33
CA PHE A 125 6.44 0.58 8.18
C PHE A 125 4.98 0.27 7.81
N SER A 126 4.80 -0.14 6.56
CA SER A 126 3.55 -0.67 6.01
C SER A 126 3.76 -2.09 5.52
N VAL A 127 2.76 -2.96 5.70
CA VAL A 127 2.79 -4.36 5.27
C VAL A 127 1.53 -4.67 4.48
N GLY A 128 1.63 -5.55 3.48
CA GLY A 128 0.50 -6.00 2.68
C GLY A 128 0.42 -5.35 1.30
N GLY A 129 -0.40 -5.90 0.41
CA GLY A 129 -0.62 -5.39 -0.92
C GLY A 129 0.67 -5.28 -1.75
N ASP A 130 1.21 -6.40 -2.17
CA ASP A 130 2.42 -6.47 -3.00
C ASP A 130 2.16 -6.10 -4.46
N LYS A 131 0.97 -6.37 -4.98
CA LYS A 131 0.57 -5.98 -6.33
C LYS A 131 0.26 -4.47 -6.37
N LEU A 132 1.07 -3.73 -7.10
CA LEU A 132 0.88 -2.30 -7.31
C LEU A 132 -0.11 -2.05 -8.45
N ILE A 133 0.07 -2.78 -9.56
CA ILE A 133 -0.75 -2.71 -10.76
C ILE A 133 -1.02 -4.15 -11.22
N GLU A 134 -2.27 -4.49 -11.48
CA GLU A 134 -2.68 -5.70 -12.20
C GLU A 134 -3.09 -5.29 -13.61
N ILE A 135 -2.55 -5.97 -14.62
CA ILE A 135 -2.83 -5.72 -16.02
C ILE A 135 -3.47 -6.98 -16.60
N SER A 136 -4.62 -6.82 -17.22
CA SER A 136 -5.28 -7.89 -17.96
C SER A 136 -5.52 -7.44 -19.39
N GLY A 137 -5.05 -8.22 -20.35
CA GLY A 137 -5.32 -8.04 -21.77
C GLY A 137 -6.30 -9.11 -22.24
N HIS A 138 -7.20 -8.77 -23.17
CA HIS A 138 -8.11 -9.69 -23.81
C HIS A 138 -8.20 -9.41 -25.32
N SER A 139 -8.22 -10.47 -26.12
CA SER A 139 -8.41 -10.38 -27.55
C SER A 139 -9.31 -11.53 -28.05
N ASP A 140 -10.45 -11.17 -28.63
CA ASP A 140 -11.38 -12.13 -29.25
C ASP A 140 -10.71 -12.87 -30.40
N ASP A 141 -9.83 -12.22 -31.16
CA ASP A 141 -9.09 -12.83 -32.25
C ASP A 141 -8.17 -13.93 -31.77
N LEU A 142 -7.43 -13.70 -30.68
CA LEU A 142 -6.56 -14.70 -30.08
C LEU A 142 -7.33 -15.86 -29.48
N GLN A 143 -8.52 -15.62 -28.92
CA GLN A 143 -9.42 -16.65 -28.45
C GLN A 143 -9.89 -17.55 -29.63
N ASN A 144 -10.31 -16.94 -30.74
CA ASN A 144 -10.74 -17.66 -31.92
C ASN A 144 -9.62 -18.51 -32.54
N LEU A 145 -8.39 -18.01 -32.54
CA LEU A 145 -7.22 -18.72 -33.02
C LEU A 145 -6.86 -19.92 -32.11
N TYR A 146 -6.98 -19.74 -30.81
CA TYR A 146 -6.78 -20.83 -29.83
C TYR A 146 -7.82 -21.94 -30.02
N ALA A 147 -9.08 -21.59 -30.26
CA ALA A 147 -10.16 -22.55 -30.57
C ALA A 147 -9.91 -23.37 -31.86
N GLN A 148 -9.08 -22.86 -32.78
CA GLN A 148 -8.61 -23.55 -33.97
C GLN A 148 -7.37 -24.43 -33.75
N GLY A 149 -6.94 -24.59 -32.48
CA GLY A 149 -5.76 -25.37 -32.09
C GLY A 149 -4.42 -24.66 -32.28
N LYS A 150 -4.44 -23.33 -32.50
CA LYS A 150 -3.23 -22.53 -32.66
C LYS A 150 -2.92 -21.81 -31.31
N GLN A 151 -1.79 -22.12 -30.71
CA GLN A 151 -1.33 -21.44 -29.50
C GLN A 151 -0.44 -20.26 -29.90
N TYR A 152 -0.73 -19.09 -29.37
CA TYR A 152 0.03 -17.87 -29.59
C TYR A 152 0.68 -17.37 -28.30
N ASN A 153 1.87 -16.79 -28.45
CA ASN A 153 2.54 -16.07 -27.40
C ASN A 153 2.68 -14.61 -27.85
N ILE A 154 2.48 -13.68 -26.92
CA ILE A 154 2.78 -12.28 -27.17
C ILE A 154 4.25 -12.05 -26.82
N GLU A 155 4.99 -11.47 -27.75
CA GLU A 155 6.39 -11.14 -27.56
C GLU A 155 6.51 -9.76 -26.90
N ILE A 156 7.18 -9.69 -25.76
CA ILE A 156 7.58 -8.44 -25.09
C ILE A 156 9.08 -8.54 -24.82
N GLY A 157 9.90 -7.86 -25.62
CA GLY A 157 11.34 -8.06 -25.63
C GLY A 157 11.69 -9.54 -25.90
N ASP A 158 12.55 -10.13 -25.10
CA ASP A 158 12.97 -11.54 -25.21
C ASP A 158 11.96 -12.54 -24.61
N TYR A 159 10.83 -12.10 -24.10
CA TYR A 159 9.85 -12.97 -23.43
C TYR A 159 8.62 -13.23 -24.28
N GLN A 160 8.26 -14.50 -24.29
CA GLN A 160 7.02 -14.97 -24.86
C GLN A 160 5.99 -15.19 -23.77
N ILE A 161 4.99 -14.33 -23.70
CA ILE A 161 3.92 -14.41 -22.72
C ILE A 161 2.79 -15.27 -23.32
N PRO A 162 2.46 -16.42 -22.73
CA PRO A 162 1.42 -17.28 -23.24
C PRO A 162 0.04 -16.61 -23.11
N VAL A 163 -0.75 -16.74 -24.15
CA VAL A 163 -2.18 -16.39 -24.16
C VAL A 163 -2.95 -17.61 -23.68
N ASP A 164 -3.92 -17.41 -22.77
CA ASP A 164 -4.77 -18.50 -22.31
C ASP A 164 -5.84 -18.90 -23.37
N GLU A 165 -6.56 -19.99 -23.09
CA GLU A 165 -7.62 -20.53 -23.98
C GLU A 165 -8.78 -19.54 -24.22
N ASN A 166 -8.90 -18.52 -23.37
CA ASN A 166 -9.91 -17.47 -23.46
C ASN A 166 -9.38 -16.19 -24.12
N GLY A 167 -8.18 -16.22 -24.71
CA GLY A 167 -7.57 -15.05 -25.33
C GLY A 167 -7.06 -14.00 -24.36
N ASN A 168 -6.83 -14.36 -23.08
CA ASN A 168 -6.37 -13.44 -22.07
C ASN A 168 -4.87 -13.53 -21.83
N VAL A 169 -4.32 -12.38 -21.48
CA VAL A 169 -2.94 -12.22 -20.98
C VAL A 169 -3.01 -11.45 -19.67
N ASN A 170 -2.40 -11.99 -18.62
CA ASN A 170 -2.40 -11.37 -17.32
C ASN A 170 -1.00 -11.14 -16.82
N GLY A 171 -0.81 -10.01 -16.18
CA GLY A 171 0.48 -9.63 -15.60
C GLY A 171 0.35 -8.41 -14.71
N GLY A 172 1.46 -7.73 -14.46
CA GLY A 172 1.43 -6.51 -13.68
C GLY A 172 2.76 -6.16 -13.04
N VAL A 173 2.69 -5.27 -12.06
CA VAL A 173 3.85 -4.77 -11.32
C VAL A 173 3.67 -5.09 -9.85
N LYS A 174 4.65 -5.78 -9.28
CA LYS A 174 4.77 -6.08 -7.85
C LYS A 174 5.81 -5.21 -7.19
N VAL A 175 5.62 -4.94 -5.90
CA VAL A 175 6.57 -4.25 -5.02
C VAL A 175 6.76 -5.07 -3.76
N LYS A 176 7.74 -4.72 -2.93
CA LYS A 176 7.96 -5.41 -1.65
C LYS A 176 6.75 -5.27 -0.75
N ASN A 177 6.38 -6.37 -0.09
CA ASN A 177 5.28 -6.43 0.87
C ASN A 177 5.57 -5.61 2.14
N PHE A 178 6.82 -5.60 2.61
CA PHE A 178 7.29 -4.79 3.72
C PHE A 178 7.92 -3.49 3.22
N ARG A 179 7.39 -2.35 3.67
CA ARG A 179 7.79 -1.02 3.20
C ARG A 179 8.09 -0.10 4.38
N PRO A 180 9.35 0.18 4.68
CA PRO A 180 9.73 1.25 5.60
C PRO A 180 9.10 2.57 5.18
N TYR A 181 8.78 3.40 6.17
CA TYR A 181 8.11 4.67 5.98
C TYR A 181 8.80 5.77 6.79
N LEU A 182 8.99 6.92 6.18
CA LEU A 182 9.40 8.15 6.83
C LEU A 182 8.49 9.30 6.36
N GLY A 183 8.16 10.20 7.28
CA GLY A 183 7.32 11.34 6.93
C GLY A 183 7.38 12.44 7.98
N LEU A 184 6.71 13.52 7.67
CA LEU A 184 6.55 14.68 8.55
C LEU A 184 5.20 15.34 8.31
N GLY A 185 4.78 16.21 9.19
CA GLY A 185 3.52 16.92 9.00
C GLY A 185 3.10 17.75 10.18
N PHE A 186 1.83 18.13 10.14
CA PHE A 186 1.20 18.95 11.17
C PHE A 186 -0.12 18.32 11.61
N GLY A 187 -0.40 18.43 12.89
CA GLY A 187 -1.58 17.85 13.53
C GLY A 187 -1.20 16.78 14.53
N ARG A 188 -2.06 16.50 15.50
CA ARG A 188 -1.81 15.51 16.56
C ARG A 188 -2.59 14.23 16.29
N LEU A 189 -1.98 13.07 16.54
CA LEU A 189 -2.66 11.78 16.51
C LEU A 189 -3.80 11.75 17.53
N ILE A 190 -3.56 12.31 18.71
CA ILE A 190 -4.56 12.48 19.76
C ILE A 190 -4.77 13.97 19.95
N PRO A 191 -5.89 14.53 19.45
CA PRO A 191 -6.15 15.95 19.53
C PRO A 191 -6.23 16.45 20.98
N LYS A 192 -5.77 17.68 21.24
CA LYS A 192 -5.98 18.36 22.54
C LYS A 192 -7.47 18.63 22.79
N LYS A 193 -8.22 18.97 21.73
CA LYS A 193 -9.69 19.10 21.72
C LYS A 193 -10.31 17.76 21.33
N ARG A 194 -11.65 17.69 21.27
CA ARG A 194 -12.37 16.47 20.89
C ARG A 194 -12.04 16.01 19.47
N PHE A 195 -11.87 16.96 18.56
CA PHE A 195 -11.54 16.72 17.15
C PHE A 195 -10.31 17.53 16.74
N GLY A 196 -9.61 17.08 15.73
CA GLY A 196 -8.49 17.73 15.09
C GLY A 196 -8.30 17.29 13.65
N ALA A 197 -7.61 18.11 12.86
CA ALA A 197 -7.16 17.76 11.53
C ALA A 197 -5.64 17.48 11.55
N ARG A 198 -5.19 16.66 10.61
CA ARG A 198 -3.80 16.28 10.45
C ARG A 198 -3.45 16.17 8.98
N PHE A 199 -2.35 16.78 8.61
CA PHE A 199 -1.73 16.67 7.29
C PHE A 199 -0.38 15.99 7.43
N GLU A 200 -0.07 15.06 6.54
CA GLU A 200 1.16 14.27 6.53
C GLU A 200 1.68 14.15 5.11
N ILE A 201 2.97 14.35 4.96
CA ILE A 201 3.74 14.06 3.75
C ILE A 201 4.87 13.10 4.10
N GLY A 202 5.09 12.12 3.26
CA GLY A 202 6.12 11.11 3.52
C GLY A 202 6.45 10.27 2.31
N ALA A 203 7.25 9.24 2.55
CA ALA A 203 7.71 8.32 1.53
C ALA A 203 7.69 6.89 2.06
N GLN A 204 7.15 5.96 1.28
CA GLN A 204 7.29 4.52 1.49
C GLN A 204 8.41 4.00 0.59
N PHE A 205 9.35 3.27 1.17
CA PHE A 205 10.45 2.62 0.47
C PHE A 205 10.03 1.20 0.09
N GLN A 206 9.47 1.05 -1.11
CA GLN A 206 8.89 -0.22 -1.55
C GLN A 206 9.86 -1.11 -2.36
N GLY A 207 11.12 -0.66 -2.54
CA GLY A 207 12.15 -1.37 -3.29
C GLY A 207 11.90 -1.37 -4.79
N LYS A 208 12.79 -2.03 -5.53
CA LYS A 208 12.64 -2.14 -6.99
C LYS A 208 11.32 -2.84 -7.32
N PRO A 209 10.46 -2.25 -8.17
CA PRO A 209 9.29 -2.92 -8.69
C PRO A 209 9.71 -4.09 -9.58
N VAL A 210 8.89 -5.14 -9.61
CA VAL A 210 9.10 -6.32 -10.45
C VAL A 210 7.90 -6.46 -11.38
N VAL A 211 8.15 -6.48 -12.67
CA VAL A 211 7.12 -6.82 -13.66
C VAL A 211 6.99 -8.33 -13.72
N TYR A 212 5.77 -8.82 -13.72
CA TYR A 212 5.47 -10.24 -13.84
C TYR A 212 4.40 -10.47 -14.90
N ALA A 213 4.45 -11.65 -15.51
CA ALA A 213 3.37 -12.17 -16.36
C ALA A 213 2.99 -13.58 -15.90
N ASP A 214 1.72 -13.89 -15.96
CA ASP A 214 1.21 -15.21 -15.61
C ASP A 214 1.74 -16.24 -16.63
N GLY A 215 2.23 -17.37 -16.12
CA GLY A 215 2.84 -18.42 -16.95
C GLY A 215 4.35 -18.27 -17.21
N VAL A 216 4.91 -17.09 -17.06
CA VAL A 216 6.36 -16.84 -17.26
C VAL A 216 7.07 -16.47 -15.96
N GLY A 217 6.37 -15.85 -15.02
CA GLY A 217 6.94 -15.39 -13.75
C GLY A 217 7.51 -13.97 -13.83
N ASP A 218 8.65 -13.73 -13.17
CA ASP A 218 9.25 -12.39 -13.08
C ASP A 218 10.02 -12.05 -14.36
N LEU A 219 9.66 -10.95 -15.01
CA LEU A 219 10.26 -10.44 -16.24
C LEU A 219 11.43 -9.46 -15.98
N GLN A 220 12.03 -9.51 -14.80
CA GLN A 220 13.06 -8.54 -14.36
C GLN A 220 14.24 -8.42 -15.31
N LYS A 221 14.67 -9.53 -15.93
CA LYS A 221 15.83 -9.56 -16.82
C LYS A 221 15.64 -8.76 -18.11
N VAL A 222 14.41 -8.63 -18.61
CA VAL A 222 14.11 -7.84 -19.82
C VAL A 222 14.24 -6.36 -19.54
N ILE A 223 13.72 -5.93 -18.39
CA ILE A 223 13.70 -4.50 -18.03
C ILE A 223 15.13 -4.00 -17.78
N ASP A 224 16.01 -4.87 -17.26
CA ASP A 224 17.40 -4.48 -16.97
C ASP A 224 18.29 -4.46 -18.24
N GLN A 225 17.89 -5.11 -19.35
CA GLN A 225 18.70 -5.23 -20.57
C GLN A 225 18.22 -4.41 -21.77
N ASP A 226 16.90 -4.27 -21.95
CA ASP A 226 16.31 -3.69 -23.18
C ASP A 226 15.36 -2.51 -22.90
N ALA A 227 15.17 -2.10 -21.65
CA ALA A 227 14.32 -0.97 -21.35
C ALA A 227 14.99 0.34 -21.79
N ASP A 228 14.26 1.14 -22.57
CA ASP A 228 14.59 2.54 -22.81
C ASP A 228 14.94 3.24 -21.49
N ASP A 229 15.90 4.14 -21.53
CA ASP A 229 16.34 4.96 -20.39
C ASP A 229 15.18 5.56 -19.58
N ASP A 230 14.07 5.86 -20.24
CA ASP A 230 12.88 6.44 -19.61
C ASP A 230 12.07 5.43 -18.78
N ILE A 231 11.99 4.17 -19.21
CA ILE A 231 11.35 3.09 -18.44
C ILE A 231 12.18 2.77 -17.20
N SER A 232 13.50 2.67 -17.36
CA SER A 232 14.42 2.43 -16.24
C SER A 232 14.31 3.54 -15.19
N LYS A 233 14.29 4.82 -15.58
CA LYS A 233 14.09 5.96 -14.69
C LYS A 233 12.73 5.94 -13.99
N PHE A 234 11.67 5.57 -14.72
CA PHE A 234 10.34 5.44 -14.16
C PHE A 234 10.29 4.34 -13.09
N MET A 235 10.90 3.19 -13.36
CA MET A 235 10.99 2.08 -12.40
C MET A 235 11.82 2.46 -11.16
N ASP A 236 12.90 3.21 -11.34
CA ASP A 236 13.69 3.73 -10.22
C ASP A 236 12.89 4.72 -9.36
N TRP A 237 12.11 5.58 -9.99
CA TRP A 237 11.22 6.50 -9.27
C TRP A 237 10.15 5.76 -8.47
N LEU A 238 9.63 4.65 -8.98
CA LEU A 238 8.64 3.81 -8.29
C LEU A 238 9.20 3.09 -7.05
N GLN A 239 10.54 3.09 -6.82
CA GLN A 239 11.10 2.52 -5.59
C GLN A 239 10.68 3.30 -4.35
N VAL A 240 10.37 4.58 -4.52
CA VAL A 240 9.93 5.48 -3.45
C VAL A 240 8.51 5.95 -3.76
N TYR A 241 7.55 5.48 -3.00
CA TYR A 241 6.15 5.87 -3.17
C TYR A 241 5.84 7.12 -2.33
N PRO A 242 5.49 8.25 -2.94
CA PRO A 242 5.15 9.46 -2.21
C PRO A 242 3.79 9.31 -1.51
N VAL A 243 3.76 9.63 -0.22
CA VAL A 243 2.55 9.59 0.59
C VAL A 243 2.13 11.00 0.96
N LEU A 244 0.91 11.36 0.55
CA LEU A 244 0.20 12.55 0.99
C LEU A 244 -1.08 12.08 1.69
N LYS A 245 -1.30 12.51 2.93
CA LYS A 245 -2.47 12.10 3.72
C LYS A 245 -3.07 13.26 4.48
N LEU A 246 -4.36 13.43 4.32
CA LEU A 246 -5.18 14.34 5.12
C LEU A 246 -6.12 13.50 5.99
N SER A 247 -6.19 13.77 7.29
CA SER A 247 -7.02 12.99 8.20
C SER A 247 -7.74 13.87 9.21
N ILE A 248 -8.94 13.43 9.57
CA ILE A 248 -9.71 13.94 10.70
C ILE A 248 -9.54 12.95 11.85
N ARG A 249 -9.31 13.49 13.03
CA ARG A 249 -9.00 12.71 14.21
C ARG A 249 -9.93 13.03 15.36
N GLY A 250 -10.33 11.99 16.08
CA GLY A 250 -11.14 12.12 17.30
C GLY A 250 -10.41 11.53 18.50
N ARG A 251 -10.62 12.12 19.68
CA ARG A 251 -10.21 11.55 20.95
C ARG A 251 -11.38 10.82 21.57
N ILE A 252 -11.26 9.50 21.78
CA ILE A 252 -12.35 8.64 22.28
C ILE A 252 -12.27 8.49 23.80
N LEU A 253 -11.08 8.22 24.34
CA LEU A 253 -10.87 8.00 25.76
C LEU A 253 -9.93 9.05 26.33
N GLN A 254 -10.28 9.53 27.50
CA GLN A 254 -9.41 10.29 28.38
C GLN A 254 -9.79 9.91 29.79
N LYS A 255 -8.89 9.18 30.47
CA LYS A 255 -9.06 8.92 31.89
C LYS A 255 -8.85 10.24 32.65
N ASN A 256 -9.90 10.73 33.27
CA ASN A 256 -9.76 11.87 34.18
C ASN A 256 -8.93 11.38 35.38
N SER A 257 -7.81 12.03 35.65
CA SER A 257 -7.21 11.91 36.99
C SER A 257 -8.25 12.38 37.98
N ALA A 258 -8.80 11.47 38.75
CA ALA A 258 -9.59 11.85 39.91
C ALA A 258 -8.69 12.73 40.76
N LYS A 259 -9.06 14.01 40.95
CA LYS A 259 -8.48 14.82 41.98
C LYS A 259 -8.86 14.12 43.28
N ILE A 260 -7.89 13.44 43.85
CA ILE A 260 -7.98 13.02 45.27
C ILE A 260 -7.82 14.33 46.05
N PHE A 261 -8.90 14.77 46.64
CA PHE A 261 -8.94 15.87 47.59
C PHE A 261 -8.20 15.43 48.86
#